data_55befe978a8003de8c77d19c3c91ae3d
#
_entry.id   55befe978a8003de8c77d19c3c91ae3d
#
_cell.length_a   1.000
_cell.length_b   1.000
_cell.length_c   1.000
_cell.angle_alpha   90.00
_cell.angle_beta   90.00
_cell.angle_gamma   90.00
#
_symmetry.space_group_name_H-M   'P 1'
#
loop_
_entity.id
_entity.type
_entity.pdbx_description
1 polymer ?
#
loop_
_entity_poly.entity_id
_entity_poly.type
_entity_poly.pdbx_seq_one_letter_code
_entity_poly.pdbx_strand_id
1 'polypeptide(L)'
;MAHAAALAEIRAALAAGTLIPYLGPGMLELMPDCPVPNTPEELAVLMSSRVAVPHKIRDRLTAAAQFIENFKHRKTLVSLMHQAFGAGAQPSALHRTLAAHPALPLIVDCWYDDAMQNALADRADWGQVQGLSQSEHFGHWTGWYDAQAQPSSESAAQHWRTLLYKPLGSVAPADNFIVSDSDYVEVLTEIDIQTPIPQRVQTLREG
;
A
#
# COMPACT_ATOMS: atom_id res chain seq x y z
N MET A 1 24.71 1.42 -22.76
CA MET A 1 25.73 1.46 -21.68
C MET A 1 25.18 2.15 -20.44
N ALA A 2 24.49 3.30 -20.52
CA ALA A 2 23.94 4.00 -19.33
C ALA A 2 22.97 3.15 -18.48
N HIS A 3 22.06 2.41 -19.12
CA HIS A 3 21.10 1.54 -18.40
C HIS A 3 21.79 0.38 -17.62
N ALA A 4 22.88 -0.18 -18.17
CA ALA A 4 23.59 -1.27 -17.48
C ALA A 4 24.32 -0.75 -16.23
N ALA A 5 24.88 0.47 -16.28
CA ALA A 5 25.51 1.10 -15.13
C ALA A 5 24.48 1.40 -14.04
N ALA A 6 23.35 2.03 -14.40
CA ALA A 6 22.27 2.30 -13.45
C ALA A 6 21.70 1.04 -12.78
N LEU A 7 21.53 -0.05 -13.53
CA LEU A 7 21.11 -1.33 -12.97
C LEU A 7 22.14 -1.93 -12.01
N ALA A 8 23.43 -1.76 -12.28
CA ALA A 8 24.49 -2.22 -11.38
C ALA A 8 24.50 -1.41 -10.07
N GLU A 9 24.31 -0.10 -10.14
CA GLU A 9 24.19 0.78 -8.98
C GLU A 9 22.95 0.43 -8.11
N ILE A 10 21.79 0.23 -8.75
CA ILE A 10 20.57 -0.19 -8.05
C ILE A 10 20.79 -1.54 -7.33
N ARG A 11 21.40 -2.52 -8.01
CA ARG A 11 21.70 -3.83 -7.41
C ARG A 11 22.65 -3.72 -6.23
N ALA A 12 23.69 -2.90 -6.34
CA ALA A 12 24.64 -2.66 -5.26
C ALA A 12 23.94 -1.99 -4.05
N ALA A 13 23.10 -0.98 -4.29
CA ALA A 13 22.36 -0.29 -3.25
C ALA A 13 21.31 -1.18 -2.57
N LEU A 14 20.62 -2.05 -3.33
CA LEU A 14 19.73 -3.07 -2.79
C LEU A 14 20.49 -4.04 -1.88
N ALA A 15 21.63 -4.56 -2.35
CA ALA A 15 22.45 -5.50 -1.58
C ALA A 15 23.01 -4.86 -0.30
N ALA A 16 23.31 -3.57 -0.34
CA ALA A 16 23.80 -2.82 0.82
C ALA A 16 22.68 -2.38 1.78
N GLY A 17 21.39 -2.51 1.39
CA GLY A 17 20.26 -2.03 2.18
C GLY A 17 20.12 -0.50 2.24
N THR A 18 20.79 0.22 1.33
CA THR A 18 20.78 1.69 1.27
C THR A 18 19.73 2.26 0.29
N LEU A 19 18.98 1.39 -0.38
CA LEU A 19 17.91 1.76 -1.28
C LEU A 19 16.57 1.38 -0.66
N ILE A 20 15.63 2.31 -0.70
CA ILE A 20 14.25 2.07 -0.27
C ILE A 20 13.39 1.92 -1.53
N PRO A 21 12.84 0.72 -1.81
CA PRO A 21 11.90 0.55 -2.91
C PRO A 21 10.58 1.27 -2.64
N TYR A 22 10.12 2.07 -3.61
CA TYR A 22 8.78 2.64 -3.65
C TYR A 22 8.02 1.97 -4.79
N LEU A 23 7.03 1.16 -4.43
CA LEU A 23 6.22 0.39 -5.34
C LEU A 23 4.88 1.08 -5.56
N GLY A 24 4.35 0.97 -6.75
CA GLY A 24 3.05 1.48 -7.14
C GLY A 24 2.28 0.43 -7.96
N PRO A 25 1.07 0.76 -8.43
CA PRO A 25 0.20 -0.18 -9.16
C PRO A 25 0.87 -0.79 -10.40
N GLY A 26 1.77 -0.07 -11.08
CA GLY A 26 2.52 -0.59 -12.24
C GLY A 26 3.39 -1.83 -11.95
N MET A 27 3.65 -2.16 -10.68
CA MET A 27 4.28 -3.44 -10.32
C MET A 27 3.43 -4.65 -10.73
N LEU A 28 2.11 -4.49 -10.75
CA LEU A 28 1.16 -5.54 -11.11
C LEU A 28 1.15 -5.82 -12.62
N GLU A 29 1.57 -4.86 -13.46
CA GLU A 29 1.75 -5.08 -14.91
C GLU A 29 2.84 -6.14 -15.22
N LEU A 30 3.74 -6.40 -14.26
CA LEU A 30 4.75 -7.44 -14.38
C LEU A 30 4.19 -8.86 -14.19
N MET A 31 2.89 -8.98 -13.93
CA MET A 31 2.20 -10.25 -13.75
C MET A 31 1.25 -10.49 -14.91
N PRO A 32 1.42 -11.58 -15.68
CA PRO A 32 0.42 -12.00 -16.64
C PRO A 32 -0.91 -12.27 -15.92
N ASP A 33 -2.00 -11.83 -16.50
CA ASP A 33 -3.37 -12.11 -16.02
C ASP A 33 -3.61 -11.69 -14.54
N CYS A 34 -3.09 -10.51 -14.15
CA CYS A 34 -3.32 -9.99 -12.80
C CYS A 34 -4.82 -9.83 -12.52
N PRO A 35 -5.36 -10.50 -11.47
CA PRO A 35 -6.80 -10.50 -11.22
C PRO A 35 -7.31 -9.22 -10.55
N VAL A 36 -6.41 -8.31 -10.14
CA VAL A 36 -6.74 -7.07 -9.43
C VAL A 36 -6.38 -5.85 -10.27
N PRO A 37 -7.05 -4.70 -10.08
CA PRO A 37 -6.75 -3.47 -10.82
C PRO A 37 -5.29 -3.06 -10.65
N ASN A 38 -4.63 -2.71 -11.74
CA ASN A 38 -3.24 -2.28 -11.77
C ASN A 38 -3.06 -0.79 -12.12
N THR A 39 -4.17 -0.06 -12.28
CA THR A 39 -4.18 1.39 -12.45
C THR A 39 -5.30 2.04 -11.66
N PRO A 40 -5.16 3.33 -11.28
CA PRO A 40 -6.24 4.09 -10.65
C PRO A 40 -7.50 4.17 -11.52
N GLU A 41 -7.34 4.28 -12.83
CA GLU A 41 -8.43 4.35 -13.81
C GLU A 41 -9.22 3.04 -13.86
N GLU A 42 -8.56 1.89 -13.90
CA GLU A 42 -9.22 0.58 -13.85
C GLU A 42 -10.02 0.40 -12.57
N LEU A 43 -9.44 0.75 -11.42
CA LEU A 43 -10.14 0.68 -10.14
C LEU A 43 -11.36 1.61 -10.13
N ALA A 44 -11.23 2.84 -10.63
CA ALA A 44 -12.35 3.78 -10.72
C ALA A 44 -13.46 3.26 -11.63
N VAL A 45 -13.13 2.70 -12.79
CA VAL A 45 -14.09 2.08 -13.71
C VAL A 45 -14.78 0.87 -13.08
N LEU A 46 -14.04 0.02 -12.37
CA LEU A 46 -14.59 -1.13 -11.68
C LEU A 46 -15.63 -0.70 -10.62
N MET A 47 -15.28 0.27 -9.76
CA MET A 47 -16.23 0.83 -8.78
C MET A 47 -17.44 1.46 -9.45
N SER A 48 -17.23 2.24 -10.52
CA SER A 48 -18.29 2.91 -11.28
C SER A 48 -19.20 1.94 -12.04
N SER A 49 -18.76 0.73 -12.31
CA SER A 49 -19.58 -0.33 -12.88
C SER A 49 -20.58 -0.93 -11.88
N ARG A 50 -20.30 -0.81 -10.59
CA ARG A 50 -21.12 -1.34 -9.48
C ARG A 50 -22.03 -0.31 -8.88
N VAL A 51 -21.63 0.96 -8.90
CA VAL A 51 -22.38 2.10 -8.36
C VAL A 51 -22.45 3.19 -9.43
N ALA A 52 -23.65 3.70 -9.68
CA ALA A 52 -23.84 4.79 -10.65
C ALA A 52 -23.10 6.05 -10.20
N VAL A 53 -21.98 6.34 -10.82
CA VAL A 53 -21.14 7.52 -10.60
C VAL A 53 -21.31 8.47 -11.80
N PRO A 54 -21.36 9.80 -11.59
CA PRO A 54 -21.46 10.76 -12.69
C PRO A 54 -20.37 10.60 -13.74
N HIS A 55 -20.72 10.69 -15.01
CA HIS A 55 -19.81 10.43 -16.15
C HIS A 55 -18.50 11.22 -16.09
N LYS A 56 -18.51 12.43 -15.56
CA LYS A 56 -17.34 13.32 -15.50
C LYS A 56 -16.24 12.89 -14.54
N ILE A 57 -16.56 11.97 -13.60
CA ILE A 57 -15.64 11.54 -12.54
C ILE A 57 -15.47 10.01 -12.46
N ARG A 58 -16.14 9.26 -13.31
CA ARG A 58 -16.18 7.78 -13.21
C ARG A 58 -14.84 7.08 -13.47
N ASP A 59 -13.88 7.78 -14.08
CA ASP A 59 -12.51 7.34 -14.35
C ASP A 59 -11.46 8.02 -13.44
N ARG A 60 -11.95 8.84 -12.50
CA ARG A 60 -11.11 9.55 -11.53
C ARG A 60 -11.28 8.91 -10.16
N LEU A 61 -10.29 8.12 -9.73
CA LEU A 61 -10.38 7.25 -8.55
C LEU A 61 -10.86 7.99 -7.31
N THR A 62 -10.16 9.04 -6.88
CA THR A 62 -10.46 9.71 -5.60
C THR A 62 -11.82 10.41 -5.62
N ALA A 63 -12.17 11.02 -6.75
CA ALA A 63 -13.47 11.69 -6.93
C ALA A 63 -14.62 10.68 -7.02
N ALA A 64 -14.43 9.54 -7.68
CA ALA A 64 -15.42 8.46 -7.73
C ALA A 64 -15.62 7.85 -6.34
N ALA A 65 -14.54 7.59 -5.61
CA ALA A 65 -14.58 7.09 -4.24
C ALA A 65 -15.31 8.07 -3.31
N GLN A 66 -15.00 9.38 -3.40
CA GLN A 66 -15.68 10.43 -2.64
C GLN A 66 -17.19 10.48 -2.92
N PHE A 67 -17.56 10.37 -4.19
CA PHE A 67 -18.98 10.32 -4.57
C PHE A 67 -19.67 9.11 -3.94
N ILE A 68 -19.06 7.93 -4.02
CA ILE A 68 -19.61 6.69 -3.45
C ILE A 68 -19.73 6.83 -1.93
N GLU A 69 -18.73 7.35 -1.25
CA GLU A 69 -18.75 7.58 0.19
C GLU A 69 -19.89 8.50 0.62
N ASN A 70 -20.07 9.64 -0.07
CA ASN A 70 -21.09 10.63 0.25
C ASN A 70 -22.52 10.12 -0.01
N PHE A 71 -22.74 9.35 -1.06
CA PHE A 71 -24.09 8.95 -1.50
C PHE A 71 -24.47 7.50 -1.19
N LYS A 72 -23.49 6.65 -0.87
CA LYS A 72 -23.67 5.20 -0.59
C LYS A 72 -23.00 4.74 0.68
N HIS A 73 -22.41 5.66 1.46
CA HIS A 73 -21.69 5.44 2.71
C HIS A 73 -20.31 4.74 2.57
N ARG A 74 -19.45 5.00 3.52
CA ARG A 74 -18.09 4.43 3.64
C ARG A 74 -18.08 2.91 3.51
N LYS A 75 -18.99 2.19 4.16
CA LYS A 75 -19.05 0.71 4.09
C LYS A 75 -19.22 0.18 2.66
N THR A 76 -19.92 0.90 1.79
CA THR A 76 -20.06 0.52 0.39
C THR A 76 -18.72 0.67 -0.33
N LEU A 77 -18.01 1.77 -0.07
CA LEU A 77 -16.69 2.00 -0.65
C LEU A 77 -15.71 0.92 -0.21
N VAL A 78 -15.60 0.61 1.08
CA VAL A 78 -14.75 -0.46 1.63
C VAL A 78 -15.10 -1.81 1.01
N SER A 79 -16.39 -2.14 0.88
CA SER A 79 -16.83 -3.40 0.24
C SER A 79 -16.43 -3.48 -1.24
N LEU A 80 -16.46 -2.37 -1.98
CA LEU A 80 -16.02 -2.33 -3.38
C LEU A 80 -14.50 -2.50 -3.49
N MET A 81 -13.74 -1.89 -2.60
CA MET A 81 -12.29 -2.06 -2.51
C MET A 81 -11.92 -3.50 -2.19
N HIS A 82 -12.59 -4.10 -1.19
CA HIS A 82 -12.41 -5.52 -0.87
C HIS A 82 -12.73 -6.43 -2.08
N GLN A 83 -13.82 -6.18 -2.81
CA GLN A 83 -14.15 -6.93 -4.01
C GLN A 83 -13.12 -6.76 -5.13
N ALA A 84 -12.49 -5.57 -5.23
CA ALA A 84 -11.48 -5.30 -6.24
C ALA A 84 -10.16 -6.04 -5.99
N PHE A 85 -9.77 -6.18 -4.72
CA PHE A 85 -8.46 -6.73 -4.34
C PHE A 85 -8.54 -8.08 -3.62
N GLY A 86 -9.71 -8.51 -3.17
CA GLY A 86 -9.89 -9.73 -2.37
C GLY A 86 -9.61 -11.05 -3.10
N ALA A 87 -9.45 -11.02 -4.44
CA ALA A 87 -8.97 -12.19 -5.19
C ALA A 87 -7.50 -12.52 -4.88
N GLY A 88 -6.77 -11.55 -4.28
CA GLY A 88 -5.34 -11.64 -4.00
C GLY A 88 -4.46 -11.49 -5.24
N ALA A 89 -3.26 -10.98 -5.06
CA ALA A 89 -2.29 -10.83 -6.14
C ALA A 89 -1.09 -11.77 -5.92
N GLN A 90 -0.74 -12.53 -6.95
CA GLN A 90 0.47 -13.35 -6.89
C GLN A 90 1.71 -12.45 -7.01
N PRO A 91 2.81 -12.72 -6.28
CA PRO A 91 4.00 -11.90 -6.39
C PRO A 91 4.68 -12.08 -7.75
N SER A 92 5.06 -10.98 -8.40
CA SER A 92 5.91 -11.00 -9.59
C SER A 92 7.35 -11.43 -9.25
N ALA A 93 8.17 -11.66 -10.27
CA ALA A 93 9.62 -11.95 -10.08
C ALA A 93 10.33 -10.81 -9.33
N LEU A 94 9.92 -9.54 -9.56
CA LEU A 94 10.50 -8.39 -8.86
C LEU A 94 10.08 -8.35 -7.38
N HIS A 95 8.81 -8.63 -7.04
CA HIS A 95 8.38 -8.77 -5.64
C HIS A 95 9.21 -9.82 -4.90
N ARG A 96 9.39 -11.01 -5.51
CA ARG A 96 10.24 -12.10 -4.95
C ARG A 96 11.69 -11.68 -4.80
N THR A 97 12.24 -10.95 -5.77
CA THR A 97 13.60 -10.43 -5.69
C THR A 97 13.76 -9.48 -4.51
N LEU A 98 12.83 -8.53 -4.32
CA LEU A 98 12.86 -7.60 -3.18
C LEU A 98 12.72 -8.35 -1.85
N ALA A 99 11.77 -9.30 -1.75
CA ALA A 99 11.56 -10.11 -0.55
C ALA A 99 12.79 -10.95 -0.17
N ALA A 100 13.58 -11.39 -1.16
CA ALA A 100 14.79 -12.17 -0.95
C ALA A 100 15.98 -11.34 -0.42
N HIS A 101 15.88 -10.00 -0.38
CA HIS A 101 16.94 -9.12 0.15
C HIS A 101 16.73 -8.83 1.65
N PRO A 102 17.39 -9.58 2.57
CA PRO A 102 17.19 -9.38 4.02
C PRO A 102 17.79 -8.06 4.54
N ALA A 103 18.60 -7.40 3.71
CA ALA A 103 19.20 -6.09 4.05
C ALA A 103 18.25 -4.91 3.84
N LEU A 104 17.11 -5.09 3.15
CA LEU A 104 16.15 -4.01 2.94
C LEU A 104 15.38 -3.70 4.23
N PRO A 105 15.63 -2.55 4.86
CA PRO A 105 14.97 -2.23 6.12
C PRO A 105 13.54 -1.73 5.93
N LEU A 106 13.23 -1.16 4.76
CA LEU A 106 11.94 -0.55 4.43
C LEU A 106 11.58 -0.81 2.98
N ILE A 107 10.34 -1.22 2.76
CA ILE A 107 9.69 -1.27 1.45
C ILE A 107 8.41 -0.44 1.55
N VAL A 108 8.24 0.54 0.68
CA VAL A 108 7.03 1.35 0.60
C VAL A 108 6.19 0.86 -0.58
N ASP A 109 4.94 0.50 -0.31
CA ASP A 109 4.03 0.03 -1.35
C ASP A 109 2.74 0.87 -1.32
N CYS A 110 2.58 1.67 -2.38
CA CYS A 110 1.52 2.67 -2.53
C CYS A 110 0.32 2.13 -3.32
N TRP A 111 0.04 0.85 -3.24
CA TRP A 111 -1.16 0.26 -3.81
C TRP A 111 -1.86 -0.65 -2.80
N TYR A 112 -3.06 -1.13 -3.10
CA TYR A 112 -3.95 -1.76 -2.12
C TYR A 112 -3.87 -3.29 -2.10
N ASP A 113 -3.15 -3.90 -3.06
CA ASP A 113 -2.99 -5.35 -3.19
C ASP A 113 -2.10 -5.96 -2.09
N ASP A 114 -2.01 -7.28 -2.09
CA ASP A 114 -1.25 -8.10 -1.14
C ASP A 114 -0.02 -8.80 -1.75
N ALA A 115 0.40 -8.42 -2.97
CA ALA A 115 1.48 -9.11 -3.68
C ALA A 115 2.81 -9.08 -2.92
N MET A 116 3.15 -7.93 -2.28
CA MET A 116 4.38 -7.82 -1.51
C MET A 116 4.32 -8.63 -0.21
N GLN A 117 3.17 -8.67 0.48
CA GLN A 117 2.93 -9.53 1.64
C GLN A 117 3.12 -11.01 1.27
N ASN A 118 2.52 -11.44 0.15
CA ASN A 118 2.64 -12.80 -0.37
C ASN A 118 4.08 -13.15 -0.74
N ALA A 119 4.86 -12.19 -1.23
CA ALA A 119 6.29 -12.40 -1.49
C ALA A 119 7.12 -12.58 -0.21
N LEU A 120 6.71 -11.94 0.90
CA LEU A 120 7.38 -12.00 2.20
C LEU A 120 6.89 -13.15 3.09
N ALA A 121 5.87 -13.93 2.66
CA ALA A 121 5.18 -14.91 3.50
C ALA A 121 6.09 -15.99 4.11
N ASP A 122 7.18 -16.36 3.43
CA ASP A 122 8.13 -17.36 3.94
C ASP A 122 9.11 -16.80 4.99
N ARG A 123 9.06 -15.51 5.28
CA ARG A 123 9.90 -14.84 6.27
C ARG A 123 9.12 -14.59 7.56
N ALA A 124 9.85 -14.59 8.70
CA ALA A 124 9.27 -14.28 10.02
C ALA A 124 9.83 -12.97 10.62
N ASP A 125 10.79 -12.33 9.94
CA ASP A 125 11.54 -11.17 10.43
C ASP A 125 11.06 -9.83 9.84
N TRP A 126 9.79 -9.77 9.44
CA TRP A 126 9.16 -8.60 8.88
C TRP A 126 7.80 -8.31 9.53
N GLY A 127 7.27 -7.15 9.26
CA GLY A 127 5.91 -6.79 9.59
C GLY A 127 5.42 -5.65 8.72
N GLN A 128 4.15 -5.30 8.86
CA GLN A 128 3.48 -4.31 8.05
C GLN A 128 2.92 -3.18 8.90
N VAL A 129 2.97 -1.97 8.35
CA VAL A 129 2.20 -0.83 8.83
C VAL A 129 1.31 -0.30 7.70
N GLN A 130 0.03 -0.14 7.99
CA GLN A 130 -0.97 0.39 7.06
C GLN A 130 -1.43 1.78 7.51
N GLY A 131 -1.64 2.69 6.55
CA GLY A 131 -2.41 3.90 6.76
C GLY A 131 -3.88 3.59 7.05
N LEU A 132 -4.49 4.34 7.93
CA LEU A 132 -5.90 4.21 8.33
C LEU A 132 -6.68 5.46 7.95
N SER A 133 -7.88 5.27 7.39
CA SER A 133 -8.82 6.38 7.14
C SER A 133 -9.43 6.87 8.45
N GLN A 134 -9.48 8.18 8.62
CA GLN A 134 -10.10 8.82 9.78
C GLN A 134 -11.63 8.64 9.80
N SER A 135 -12.25 8.39 8.65
CA SER A 135 -13.68 8.05 8.56
C SER A 135 -14.05 6.77 9.32
N GLU A 136 -13.08 5.88 9.58
CA GLU A 136 -13.29 4.60 10.26
C GLU A 136 -12.48 4.47 11.57
N HIS A 137 -11.36 5.17 11.67
CA HIS A 137 -10.37 5.02 12.74
C HIS A 137 -9.97 6.36 13.35
N PHE A 138 -10.96 7.18 13.71
CA PHE A 138 -10.74 8.52 14.22
C PHE A 138 -9.65 8.58 15.31
N GLY A 139 -8.65 9.43 15.11
CA GLY A 139 -7.53 9.63 16.01
C GLY A 139 -6.40 8.57 15.88
N HIS A 140 -6.58 7.58 15.01
CA HIS A 140 -5.55 6.57 14.71
C HIS A 140 -5.14 6.65 13.25
N TRP A 141 -3.84 6.81 12.98
CA TRP A 141 -3.31 7.00 11.64
C TRP A 141 -2.71 5.74 11.04
N THR A 142 -2.37 4.76 11.87
CA THR A 142 -1.67 3.55 11.42
C THR A 142 -2.14 2.30 12.16
N GLY A 143 -2.21 1.20 11.41
CA GLY A 143 -2.41 -0.15 11.94
C GLY A 143 -1.14 -0.97 11.72
N TRP A 144 -0.72 -1.73 12.73
CA TRP A 144 0.51 -2.51 12.74
C TRP A 144 0.20 -4.01 12.79
N TYR A 145 0.91 -4.80 12.00
CA TYR A 145 0.71 -6.25 11.89
C TYR A 145 2.04 -6.96 11.75
N ASP A 146 2.19 -8.09 12.43
CA ASP A 146 3.36 -8.95 12.31
C ASP A 146 3.32 -9.84 11.04
N ALA A 147 4.36 -10.65 10.85
CA ALA A 147 4.48 -11.57 9.71
C ALA A 147 3.39 -12.66 9.66
N GLN A 148 2.67 -12.87 10.75
CA GLN A 148 1.54 -13.80 10.86
C GLN A 148 0.19 -13.06 10.76
N ALA A 149 0.20 -11.81 10.27
CA ALA A 149 -0.99 -10.98 10.13
C ALA A 149 -1.71 -10.67 11.45
N GLN A 150 -1.02 -10.81 12.61
CA GLN A 150 -1.61 -10.49 13.90
C GLN A 150 -1.40 -9.02 14.24
N PRO A 151 -2.38 -8.37 14.89
CA PRO A 151 -2.22 -7.01 15.38
C PRO A 151 -0.96 -6.85 16.24
N SER A 152 -0.22 -5.79 16.00
CA SER A 152 1.06 -5.52 16.63
C SER A 152 1.20 -4.03 16.98
N SER A 153 2.42 -3.55 17.24
CA SER A 153 2.69 -2.16 17.63
C SER A 153 3.98 -1.63 17.02
N GLU A 154 4.13 -0.31 17.01
CA GLU A 154 5.36 0.34 16.57
C GLU A 154 6.57 -0.05 17.42
N SER A 155 6.38 -0.32 18.71
CA SER A 155 7.46 -0.80 19.59
C SER A 155 7.93 -2.20 19.20
N ALA A 156 7.03 -3.11 18.83
CA ALA A 156 7.39 -4.43 18.33
C ALA A 156 8.14 -4.36 16.98
N ALA A 157 7.79 -3.39 16.14
CA ALA A 157 8.42 -3.17 14.84
C ALA A 157 9.92 -2.83 14.92
N GLN A 158 10.44 -2.45 16.10
CA GLN A 158 11.88 -2.21 16.30
C GLN A 158 12.72 -3.49 16.09
N HIS A 159 12.10 -4.66 16.24
CA HIS A 159 12.77 -5.95 16.07
C HIS A 159 12.64 -6.55 14.67
N TRP A 160 11.83 -5.95 13.78
CA TRP A 160 11.68 -6.42 12.41
C TRP A 160 12.86 -5.95 11.55
N ARG A 161 13.40 -6.85 10.75
CA ARG A 161 14.46 -6.53 9.79
C ARG A 161 13.93 -5.75 8.60
N THR A 162 12.71 -6.07 8.15
CA THR A 162 12.04 -5.40 7.04
C THR A 162 10.69 -4.88 7.50
N LEU A 163 10.44 -3.61 7.28
CA LEU A 163 9.12 -3.00 7.45
C LEU A 163 8.49 -2.80 6.08
N LEU A 164 7.29 -3.37 5.86
CA LEU A 164 6.44 -3.06 4.72
C LEU A 164 5.51 -1.91 5.11
N TYR A 165 5.67 -0.76 4.48
CA TYR A 165 4.81 0.41 4.70
C TYR A 165 3.80 0.57 3.56
N LYS A 166 2.51 0.49 3.89
CA LYS A 166 1.38 0.69 2.98
C LYS A 166 0.65 1.99 3.34
N PRO A 167 1.13 3.17 2.89
CA PRO A 167 0.59 4.47 3.30
C PRO A 167 -0.86 4.68 2.92
N LEU A 168 -1.34 4.04 1.85
CA LEU A 168 -2.72 4.14 1.39
C LEU A 168 -3.62 3.04 1.95
N GLY A 169 -3.11 2.23 2.88
CA GLY A 169 -3.81 1.05 3.37
C GLY A 169 -3.65 -0.16 2.45
N SER A 170 -4.37 -1.23 2.72
CA SER A 170 -4.28 -2.52 2.00
C SER A 170 -5.53 -3.35 2.22
N VAL A 171 -5.78 -4.31 1.32
CA VAL A 171 -6.80 -5.34 1.51
C VAL A 171 -6.42 -6.35 2.60
N ALA A 172 -5.12 -6.55 2.85
CA ALA A 172 -4.61 -7.50 3.83
C ALA A 172 -3.57 -6.80 4.75
N PRO A 173 -3.45 -7.19 6.02
CA PRO A 173 -4.27 -8.19 6.73
C PRO A 173 -5.62 -7.64 7.20
N ALA A 174 -5.90 -6.37 7.02
CA ALA A 174 -7.17 -5.74 7.36
C ALA A 174 -7.58 -4.73 6.28
N ASP A 175 -8.85 -4.70 5.95
CA ASP A 175 -9.45 -3.78 4.97
C ASP A 175 -9.35 -2.32 5.47
N ASN A 176 -8.26 -1.65 5.15
CA ASN A 176 -8.04 -0.24 5.44
C ASN A 176 -7.66 0.47 4.15
N PHE A 177 -8.38 1.52 3.79
CA PHE A 177 -8.21 2.19 2.50
C PHE A 177 -8.26 3.71 2.65
N ILE A 178 -7.21 4.38 2.23
CA ILE A 178 -7.15 5.83 2.01
C ILE A 178 -7.33 6.03 0.51
N VAL A 179 -8.53 6.39 0.06
CA VAL A 179 -8.89 6.37 -1.36
C VAL A 179 -9.77 7.54 -1.81
N SER A 180 -10.59 8.13 -0.93
CA SER A 180 -11.44 9.28 -1.27
C SER A 180 -10.69 10.61 -1.21
N ASP A 181 -11.22 11.66 -1.85
CA ASP A 181 -10.65 13.00 -1.77
C ASP A 181 -10.56 13.48 -0.31
N SER A 182 -11.55 13.16 0.54
CA SER A 182 -11.51 13.50 1.98
C SER A 182 -10.40 12.76 2.72
N ASP A 183 -10.20 11.46 2.47
CA ASP A 183 -9.10 10.70 3.07
C ASP A 183 -7.74 11.38 2.79
N TYR A 184 -7.50 11.78 1.53
CA TYR A 184 -6.23 12.46 1.15
C TYR A 184 -6.10 13.83 1.79
N VAL A 185 -7.18 14.62 1.85
CA VAL A 185 -7.17 15.94 2.50
C VAL A 185 -6.85 15.80 3.98
N GLU A 186 -7.45 14.86 4.67
CA GLU A 186 -7.18 14.60 6.10
C GLU A 186 -5.70 14.26 6.33
N VAL A 187 -5.15 13.29 5.58
CA VAL A 187 -3.73 12.89 5.72
C VAL A 187 -2.79 14.07 5.40
N LEU A 188 -3.05 14.82 4.32
CA LEU A 188 -2.20 15.94 3.91
C LEU A 188 -2.26 17.09 4.92
N THR A 189 -3.42 17.37 5.51
CA THR A 189 -3.58 18.41 6.54
C THR A 189 -2.81 18.04 7.80
N GLU A 190 -2.84 16.78 8.20
CA GLU A 190 -2.18 16.33 9.43
C GLU A 190 -0.66 16.17 9.30
N ILE A 191 -0.13 16.07 8.07
CA ILE A 191 1.34 16.03 7.87
C ILE A 191 2.05 17.23 8.50
N ASP A 192 1.40 18.40 8.51
CA ASP A 192 1.97 19.63 9.09
C ASP A 192 1.73 19.76 10.60
N ILE A 193 0.76 19.06 11.17
CA ILE A 193 0.32 19.21 12.57
C ILE A 193 0.75 18.00 13.43
N GLN A 194 0.41 16.82 12.98
CA GLN A 194 0.72 15.55 13.64
C GLN A 194 1.22 14.61 12.56
N THR A 195 2.47 14.33 12.51
CA THR A 195 3.01 13.50 11.45
C THR A 195 2.31 12.13 11.40
N PRO A 196 1.42 11.88 10.43
CA PRO A 196 0.74 10.59 10.30
C PRO A 196 1.70 9.49 9.82
N ILE A 197 2.94 9.86 9.48
CA ILE A 197 4.00 8.94 9.08
C ILE A 197 4.64 8.37 10.35
N PRO A 198 4.66 7.04 10.52
CA PRO A 198 5.24 6.41 11.70
C PRO A 198 6.69 6.82 11.94
N GLN A 199 7.08 7.02 13.19
CA GLN A 199 8.44 7.39 13.56
C GLN A 199 9.48 6.38 13.04
N ARG A 200 9.14 5.08 13.07
CA ARG A 200 9.99 4.02 12.52
C ARG A 200 10.24 4.18 11.03
N VAL A 201 9.23 4.56 10.25
CA VAL A 201 9.37 4.82 8.80
C VAL A 201 10.28 6.01 8.56
N GLN A 202 10.12 7.10 9.34
CA GLN A 202 10.97 8.29 9.23
C GLN A 202 12.43 7.92 9.50
N THR A 203 12.71 7.24 10.62
CA THR A 203 14.07 6.80 10.99
C THR A 203 14.70 5.93 9.89
N LEU A 204 13.95 4.99 9.30
CA LEU A 204 14.47 4.11 8.25
C LEU A 204 14.71 4.82 6.92
N ARG A 205 14.11 5.99 6.70
CA ARG A 205 14.35 6.82 5.50
C ARG A 205 15.59 7.69 5.61
N GLU A 206 16.02 8.02 6.82
CA GLU A 206 17.16 8.91 7.09
C GLU A 206 18.49 8.15 7.21
N GLY A 207 18.47 6.83 7.41
CA GLY A 207 19.63 5.95 7.61
C GLY A 207 20.08 5.24 6.38
#